data_25d7214cf3a9f6cd0a1612e115e8888c
#
_entry.id   25d7214cf3a9f6cd0a1612e115e8888c
#
_cell.length_a   1.000
_cell.length_b   1.000
_cell.length_c   1.000
_cell.angle_alpha   90.00
_cell.angle_beta   90.00
_cell.angle_gamma   90.00
#
_symmetry.space_group_name_H-M   'P 1'
#
loop_
_entity.id
_entity.type
_entity.pdbx_description
1 polymer ?
#
loop_
_entity_poly.entity_id
_entity_poly.type
_entity_poly.pdbx_seq_one_letter_code
_entity_poly.pdbx_strand_id
1 'polypeptide(L)'
;MSVPLTLLGLLEREPSHGYDLKREYDAYFGRDRPLSFGQVYATLSRLARDGKVVAGGAEPGAGPDRKRYLITEAGVTEFETWLTEPVQPEPHLQTVLFTKVVLALMLGRPAGSYLDTQRSAHLQRMRELTVLKRTGGMIDALLADHGLFHLEADLRWIDMTAARLDVLAQLVAAGSADTPLEGSR
;
A
#
# COMPACT_ATOMS: atom_id res chain seq x y z
N MET A 1 4.52 2.41 -2.07
CA MET A 1 4.76 2.28 -3.53
C MET A 1 5.48 3.52 -4.04
N SER A 2 6.56 3.37 -4.83
CA SER A 2 7.38 4.48 -5.33
C SER A 2 6.93 4.88 -6.73
N VAL A 3 6.20 5.99 -6.86
CA VAL A 3 5.75 6.53 -8.16
C VAL A 3 6.91 6.76 -9.13
N PRO A 4 8.06 7.38 -8.73
CA PRO A 4 9.18 7.59 -9.63
C PRO A 4 9.70 6.29 -10.26
N LEU A 5 9.93 5.26 -9.44
CA LEU A 5 10.46 3.98 -9.90
C LEU A 5 9.46 3.22 -10.78
N THR A 6 8.17 3.32 -10.47
CA THR A 6 7.12 2.75 -11.33
C THR A 6 7.11 3.44 -12.71
N LEU A 7 7.23 4.79 -12.76
CA LEU A 7 7.30 5.50 -14.03
C LEU A 7 8.58 5.16 -14.83
N LEU A 8 9.73 4.93 -14.15
CA LEU A 8 10.95 4.46 -14.82
C LEU A 8 10.73 3.08 -15.45
N GLY A 9 10.11 2.13 -14.73
CA GLY A 9 9.80 0.81 -15.27
C GLY A 9 8.84 0.84 -16.46
N LEU A 10 7.85 1.74 -16.47
CA LEU A 10 6.98 1.93 -17.63
C LEU A 10 7.76 2.50 -18.83
N LEU A 11 8.68 3.43 -18.60
CA LEU A 11 9.53 4.02 -19.65
C LEU A 11 10.58 3.06 -20.18
N GLU A 12 11.01 2.07 -19.41
CA GLU A 12 11.92 1.03 -19.87
C GLU A 12 11.28 0.13 -20.93
N ARG A 13 9.98 -0.13 -20.82
CA ARG A 13 9.24 -0.87 -21.84
C ARG A 13 9.22 -0.14 -23.17
N GLU A 14 8.88 1.16 -23.15
CA GLU A 14 8.85 2.01 -24.33
C GLU A 14 8.87 3.50 -23.97
N PRO A 15 9.50 4.33 -24.81
CA PRO A 15 9.42 5.77 -24.68
C PRO A 15 7.97 6.23 -24.78
N SER A 16 7.50 7.06 -23.83
CA SER A 16 6.09 7.40 -23.70
C SER A 16 5.84 8.87 -23.35
N HIS A 17 4.65 9.38 -23.65
CA HIS A 17 4.21 10.70 -23.22
C HIS A 17 3.68 10.64 -21.79
N GLY A 18 3.74 11.77 -21.06
CA GLY A 18 3.24 11.83 -19.69
C GLY A 18 1.75 11.45 -19.55
N TYR A 19 0.94 11.72 -20.59
CA TYR A 19 -0.44 11.28 -20.64
C TYR A 19 -0.58 9.76 -20.66
N ASP A 20 0.17 9.09 -21.53
CA ASP A 20 0.12 7.63 -21.69
C ASP A 20 0.66 6.94 -20.44
N LEU A 21 1.75 7.45 -19.87
CA LEU A 21 2.30 6.98 -18.58
C LEU A 21 1.28 7.06 -17.45
N LYS A 22 0.53 8.15 -17.37
CA LYS A 22 -0.56 8.25 -16.38
C LYS A 22 -1.62 7.18 -16.60
N ARG A 23 -2.09 7.03 -17.83
CA ARG A 23 -3.13 6.06 -18.18
C ARG A 23 -2.69 4.64 -17.85
N GLU A 24 -1.45 4.30 -18.22
CA GLU A 24 -0.89 2.97 -17.95
C GLU A 24 -0.66 2.76 -16.45
N TYR A 25 -0.12 3.75 -15.74
CA TYR A 25 0.01 3.70 -14.29
C TYR A 25 -1.34 3.44 -13.60
N ASP A 26 -2.37 4.20 -13.97
CA ASP A 26 -3.70 4.06 -13.36
C ASP A 26 -4.33 2.70 -13.67
N ALA A 27 -4.10 2.16 -14.86
CA ALA A 27 -4.61 0.85 -15.25
C ALA A 27 -4.05 -0.30 -14.39
N TYR A 28 -2.76 -0.25 -14.03
CA TYR A 28 -2.09 -1.34 -13.31
C TYR A 28 -1.92 -1.07 -11.81
N PHE A 29 -1.70 0.19 -11.42
CA PHE A 29 -1.26 0.55 -10.07
C PHE A 29 -2.15 1.59 -9.38
N GLY A 30 -3.00 2.30 -10.12
CA GLY A 30 -3.77 3.45 -9.66
C GLY A 30 -5.15 3.14 -9.09
N ARG A 31 -5.55 1.87 -8.92
CA ARG A 31 -6.91 1.45 -8.54
C ARG A 31 -7.45 2.22 -7.32
N ASP A 32 -6.69 2.29 -6.24
CA ASP A 32 -7.10 2.99 -5.02
C ASP A 32 -6.56 4.43 -4.95
N ARG A 33 -5.53 4.75 -5.73
CA ARG A 33 -4.85 6.05 -5.73
C ARG A 33 -4.36 6.40 -7.13
N PRO A 34 -5.27 6.82 -8.02
CA PRO A 34 -4.88 7.28 -9.36
C PRO A 34 -4.00 8.54 -9.25
N LEU A 35 -3.05 8.68 -10.17
CA LEU A 35 -2.20 9.86 -10.21
C LEU A 35 -2.91 11.04 -10.87
N SER A 36 -2.70 12.24 -10.35
CA SER A 36 -3.02 13.45 -11.11
C SER A 36 -1.98 13.72 -12.19
N PHE A 37 -2.35 14.42 -13.26
CA PHE A 37 -1.40 14.87 -14.28
C PHE A 37 -0.26 15.70 -13.68
N GLY A 38 -0.57 16.58 -12.72
CA GLY A 38 0.44 17.38 -12.02
C GLY A 38 1.49 16.53 -11.33
N GLN A 39 1.09 15.43 -10.68
CA GLN A 39 2.03 14.49 -10.03
C GLN A 39 2.92 13.78 -11.05
N VAL A 40 2.37 13.34 -12.19
CA VAL A 40 3.15 12.69 -13.24
C VAL A 40 4.19 13.64 -13.80
N TYR A 41 3.79 14.87 -14.20
CA TYR A 41 4.73 15.84 -14.78
C TYR A 41 5.75 16.36 -13.76
N ALA A 42 5.36 16.57 -12.50
CA ALA A 42 6.31 16.92 -11.45
C ALA A 42 7.34 15.81 -11.22
N THR A 43 6.92 14.54 -11.27
CA THR A 43 7.82 13.39 -11.14
C THR A 43 8.76 13.29 -12.33
N LEU A 44 8.24 13.40 -13.57
CA LEU A 44 9.06 13.37 -14.79
C LEU A 44 10.08 14.51 -14.82
N SER A 45 9.68 15.73 -14.40
CA SER A 45 10.59 16.88 -14.29
C SER A 45 11.72 16.63 -13.30
N ARG A 46 11.43 16.01 -12.17
CA ARG A 46 12.43 15.62 -11.18
C ARG A 46 13.37 14.56 -11.73
N LEU A 47 12.82 13.50 -12.35
CA LEU A 47 13.63 12.44 -12.97
C LEU A 47 14.52 12.98 -14.10
N ALA A 48 14.04 13.96 -14.87
CA ALA A 48 14.86 14.62 -15.90
C ALA A 48 15.98 15.47 -15.30
N ARG A 49 15.70 16.24 -14.24
CA ARG A 49 16.73 16.99 -13.50
C ARG A 49 17.79 16.07 -12.90
N ASP A 50 17.36 14.91 -12.41
CA ASP A 50 18.24 13.92 -11.78
C ASP A 50 18.94 13.01 -12.83
N GLY A 51 18.78 13.31 -14.14
CA GLY A 51 19.44 12.62 -15.26
C GLY A 51 18.93 11.20 -15.54
N LYS A 52 17.80 10.81 -14.97
CA LYS A 52 17.23 9.44 -15.09
C LYS A 52 16.31 9.26 -16.29
N VAL A 53 15.77 10.37 -16.79
CA VAL A 53 15.01 10.42 -18.03
C VAL A 53 15.47 11.61 -18.87
N VAL A 54 15.28 11.53 -20.17
CA VAL A 54 15.46 12.64 -21.11
C VAL A 54 14.13 12.91 -21.83
N ALA A 55 13.85 14.19 -22.09
CA ALA A 55 12.77 14.56 -22.97
C ALA A 55 13.25 14.44 -24.43
N GLY A 56 12.62 13.57 -25.21
CA GLY A 56 12.82 13.50 -26.65
C GLY A 56 12.31 14.76 -27.34
N GLY A 57 12.73 14.97 -28.59
CA GLY A 57 12.28 16.11 -29.40
C GLY A 57 10.76 16.19 -29.52
N ALA A 58 10.22 17.41 -29.59
CA ALA A 58 8.80 17.62 -29.87
C ALA A 58 8.48 17.10 -31.28
N GLU A 59 7.49 16.26 -31.40
CA GLU A 59 6.99 15.85 -32.73
C GLU A 59 6.35 17.06 -33.41
N PRO A 60 6.65 17.31 -34.72
CA PRO A 60 6.04 18.43 -35.46
C PRO A 60 4.52 18.30 -35.49
N GLY A 61 3.80 19.34 -35.08
CA GLY A 61 2.33 19.42 -35.14
C GLY A 61 1.61 19.09 -33.81
N ALA A 62 2.33 18.80 -32.74
CA ALA A 62 1.77 18.52 -31.43
C ALA A 62 1.90 19.74 -30.51
N GLY A 63 0.82 20.10 -29.77
CA GLY A 63 0.81 21.18 -28.80
C GLY A 63 1.88 21.02 -27.69
N PRO A 64 2.02 22.00 -26.79
CA PRO A 64 3.12 22.07 -25.81
C PRO A 64 3.23 20.86 -24.86
N ASP A 65 2.24 19.97 -24.82
CA ASP A 65 2.15 18.87 -23.87
C ASP A 65 2.66 17.50 -24.39
N ARG A 66 3.20 17.43 -25.62
CA ARG A 66 3.61 16.15 -26.21
C ARG A 66 5.12 15.93 -26.22
N LYS A 67 5.77 16.13 -25.08
CA LYS A 67 7.15 15.66 -24.89
C LYS A 67 7.14 14.16 -24.64
N ARG A 68 7.88 13.43 -25.47
CA ARG A 68 8.15 12.01 -25.28
C ARG A 68 9.31 11.88 -24.31
N TYR A 69 9.16 11.05 -23.29
CA TYR A 69 10.20 10.78 -22.30
C TYR A 69 10.85 9.43 -22.59
N LEU A 70 12.16 9.37 -22.41
CA LEU A 70 12.97 8.17 -22.55
C LEU A 70 13.74 7.97 -21.25
N ILE A 71 13.86 6.73 -20.82
CA ILE A 71 14.72 6.37 -19.69
C ILE A 71 16.19 6.42 -20.14
N THR A 72 17.09 6.82 -19.25
CA THR A 72 18.55 6.80 -19.46
C THR A 72 19.15 5.55 -18.83
N GLU A 73 20.42 5.25 -19.14
CA GLU A 73 21.16 4.16 -18.47
C GLU A 73 21.17 4.31 -16.94
N ALA A 74 21.30 5.54 -16.43
CA ALA A 74 21.22 5.82 -14.99
C ALA A 74 19.81 5.52 -14.43
N GLY A 75 18.77 5.80 -15.21
CA GLY A 75 17.39 5.46 -14.86
C GLY A 75 17.14 3.96 -14.83
N VAL A 76 17.65 3.22 -15.81
CA VAL A 76 17.58 1.74 -15.88
C VAL A 76 18.28 1.13 -14.67
N THR A 77 19.51 1.55 -14.40
CA THR A 77 20.30 1.03 -13.25
C THR A 77 19.56 1.22 -11.93
N GLU A 78 18.95 2.39 -11.71
CA GLU A 78 18.18 2.65 -10.48
C GLU A 78 16.91 1.80 -10.40
N PHE A 79 16.21 1.65 -11.51
CA PHE A 79 15.01 0.81 -11.57
C PHE A 79 15.35 -0.67 -11.32
N GLU A 80 16.37 -1.23 -11.99
CA GLU A 80 16.81 -2.60 -11.80
C GLU A 80 17.26 -2.88 -10.37
N THR A 81 18.02 -1.95 -9.77
CA THR A 81 18.43 -2.04 -8.35
C THR A 81 17.21 -2.16 -7.44
N TRP A 82 16.24 -1.28 -7.60
CA TRP A 82 15.02 -1.30 -6.82
C TRP A 82 14.16 -2.55 -7.10
N LEU A 83 14.07 -3.00 -8.35
CA LEU A 83 13.27 -4.15 -8.73
C LEU A 83 13.80 -5.45 -8.11
N THR A 84 15.12 -5.55 -7.95
CA THR A 84 15.79 -6.73 -7.37
C THR A 84 15.96 -6.66 -5.86
N GLU A 85 15.85 -5.47 -5.27
CA GLU A 85 15.95 -5.30 -3.82
C GLU A 85 14.73 -5.90 -3.09
N PRO A 86 14.94 -6.84 -2.14
CA PRO A 86 13.83 -7.42 -1.42
C PRO A 86 13.15 -6.37 -0.53
N VAL A 87 11.83 -6.32 -0.56
CA VAL A 87 11.06 -5.51 0.39
C VAL A 87 11.18 -6.13 1.78
N GLN A 88 11.73 -5.36 2.74
CA GLN A 88 11.87 -5.82 4.12
C GLN A 88 10.48 -6.06 4.73
N PRO A 89 10.24 -7.22 5.36
CA PRO A 89 9.01 -7.46 6.07
C PRO A 89 8.98 -6.62 7.35
N GLU A 90 8.17 -5.57 7.34
CA GLU A 90 7.94 -4.71 8.50
C GLU A 90 6.57 -5.02 9.11
N PRO A 91 6.50 -5.77 10.24
CA PRO A 91 5.26 -5.90 10.97
C PRO A 91 4.89 -4.56 11.59
N HIS A 92 3.73 -4.05 11.25
CA HIS A 92 3.20 -2.82 11.86
C HIS A 92 2.77 -3.12 13.30
N LEU A 93 3.69 -2.99 14.27
CA LEU A 93 3.44 -3.31 15.68
C LEU A 93 2.41 -2.37 16.32
N GLN A 94 2.40 -1.10 15.94
CA GLN A 94 1.46 -0.11 16.46
C GLN A 94 0.47 0.32 15.37
N THR A 95 -0.54 -0.47 15.16
CA THR A 95 -1.63 -0.12 14.23
C THR A 95 -2.69 0.75 14.91
N VAL A 96 -3.50 1.45 14.13
CA VAL A 96 -4.68 2.18 14.64
C VAL A 96 -5.63 1.22 15.38
N LEU A 97 -5.73 -0.02 14.91
CA LEU A 97 -6.52 -1.08 15.53
C LEU A 97 -6.03 -1.37 16.95
N PHE A 98 -4.73 -1.64 17.11
CA PHE A 98 -4.09 -1.85 18.42
C PHE A 98 -4.29 -0.64 19.35
N THR A 99 -3.98 0.56 18.86
CA THR A 99 -4.09 1.80 19.65
C THR A 99 -5.51 2.01 20.19
N LYS A 100 -6.53 1.78 19.36
CA LYS A 100 -7.94 1.93 19.78
C LYS A 100 -8.34 0.93 20.86
N VAL A 101 -7.89 -0.31 20.77
CA VAL A 101 -8.16 -1.33 21.81
C VAL A 101 -7.52 -0.93 23.12
N VAL A 102 -6.24 -0.57 23.11
CA VAL A 102 -5.52 -0.17 24.34
C VAL A 102 -6.17 1.06 24.98
N LEU A 103 -6.48 2.09 24.19
CA LEU A 103 -7.16 3.28 24.71
C LEU A 103 -8.57 2.97 25.27
N ALA A 104 -9.33 2.10 24.62
CA ALA A 104 -10.63 1.68 25.12
C ALA A 104 -10.51 1.01 26.49
N LEU A 105 -9.53 0.11 26.66
CA LEU A 105 -9.25 -0.54 27.94
C LEU A 105 -8.79 0.45 29.01
N MET A 106 -7.87 1.36 28.69
CA MET A 106 -7.39 2.40 29.60
C MET A 106 -8.51 3.33 30.10
N LEU A 107 -9.49 3.60 29.25
CA LEU A 107 -10.62 4.49 29.55
C LEU A 107 -11.84 3.74 30.10
N GLY A 108 -11.73 2.43 30.38
CA GLY A 108 -12.86 1.62 30.84
C GLY A 108 -14.03 1.54 29.85
N ARG A 109 -13.75 1.70 28.54
CA ARG A 109 -14.78 1.65 27.48
C ARG A 109 -14.92 0.23 26.94
N PRO A 110 -16.07 -0.12 26.32
CA PRO A 110 -16.34 -1.47 25.84
C PRO A 110 -15.49 -1.82 24.61
N ALA A 111 -14.24 -2.25 24.82
CA ALA A 111 -13.32 -2.65 23.77
C ALA A 111 -13.87 -3.82 22.92
N GLY A 112 -14.70 -4.71 23.49
CA GLY A 112 -15.36 -5.80 22.78
C GLY A 112 -16.26 -5.30 21.66
N SER A 113 -17.11 -4.32 21.90
CA SER A 113 -18.00 -3.74 20.87
C SER A 113 -17.21 -3.10 19.73
N TYR A 114 -16.04 -2.52 20.03
CA TYR A 114 -15.14 -2.01 18.98
C TYR A 114 -14.58 -3.14 18.13
N LEU A 115 -14.13 -4.25 18.74
CA LEU A 115 -13.61 -5.40 18.01
C LEU A 115 -14.69 -6.05 17.14
N ASP A 116 -15.93 -6.15 17.60
CA ASP A 116 -17.06 -6.68 16.82
C ASP A 116 -17.36 -5.79 15.59
N THR A 117 -17.35 -4.48 15.79
CA THR A 117 -17.51 -3.50 14.69
C THR A 117 -16.38 -3.64 13.68
N GLN A 118 -15.15 -3.76 14.16
CA GLN A 118 -13.98 -3.90 13.31
C GLN A 118 -13.99 -5.23 12.55
N ARG A 119 -14.39 -6.33 13.20
CA ARG A 119 -14.61 -7.64 12.57
C ARG A 119 -15.60 -7.53 11.40
N SER A 120 -16.73 -6.87 11.64
CA SER A 120 -17.76 -6.70 10.62
C SER A 120 -17.25 -5.93 9.40
N ALA A 121 -16.47 -4.88 9.63
CA ALA A 121 -15.82 -4.09 8.56
C ALA A 121 -14.82 -4.94 7.75
N HIS A 122 -13.99 -5.76 8.42
CA HIS A 122 -13.04 -6.66 7.74
C HIS A 122 -13.77 -7.70 6.89
N LEU A 123 -14.81 -8.34 7.42
CA LEU A 123 -15.60 -9.32 6.67
C LEU A 123 -16.29 -8.69 5.46
N GLN A 124 -16.77 -7.45 5.58
CA GLN A 124 -17.32 -6.73 4.44
C GLN A 124 -16.27 -6.48 3.36
N ARG A 125 -15.07 -6.01 3.76
CA ARG A 125 -13.97 -5.79 2.81
C ARG A 125 -13.51 -7.09 2.15
N MET A 126 -13.48 -8.20 2.88
CA MET A 126 -13.18 -9.52 2.30
C MET A 126 -14.17 -9.93 1.21
N ARG A 127 -15.48 -9.68 1.40
CA ARG A 127 -16.49 -9.94 0.37
C ARG A 127 -16.22 -9.13 -0.91
N GLU A 128 -15.88 -7.83 -0.76
CA GLU A 128 -15.57 -6.95 -1.88
C GLU A 128 -14.34 -7.44 -2.66
N LEU A 129 -13.25 -7.79 -1.94
CA LEU A 129 -12.04 -8.33 -2.56
C LEU A 129 -12.29 -9.70 -3.22
N THR A 130 -13.14 -10.54 -2.63
CA THR A 130 -13.53 -11.83 -3.23
C THR A 130 -14.29 -11.61 -4.54
N VAL A 131 -15.16 -10.62 -4.61
CA VAL A 131 -15.83 -10.25 -5.87
C VAL A 131 -14.81 -9.77 -6.89
N LEU A 132 -13.89 -8.85 -6.50
CA LEU A 132 -12.82 -8.37 -7.36
C LEU A 132 -11.97 -9.52 -7.92
N LYS A 133 -11.53 -10.44 -7.05
CA LYS A 133 -10.76 -11.63 -7.45
C LYS A 133 -11.48 -12.48 -8.52
N ARG A 134 -12.79 -12.61 -8.39
CA ARG A 134 -13.60 -13.45 -9.27
C ARG A 134 -13.95 -12.77 -10.59
N THR A 135 -14.13 -11.45 -10.59
CA THR A 135 -14.62 -10.70 -11.77
C THR A 135 -13.53 -9.92 -12.50
N GLY A 136 -12.39 -9.71 -11.86
CA GLY A 136 -11.24 -8.99 -12.42
C GLY A 136 -10.31 -9.89 -13.23
N GLY A 137 -9.28 -9.27 -13.81
CA GLY A 137 -8.19 -9.97 -14.48
C GLY A 137 -7.19 -10.59 -13.49
N MET A 138 -6.15 -11.23 -14.02
CA MET A 138 -5.10 -11.87 -13.20
C MET A 138 -4.41 -10.90 -12.24
N ILE A 139 -4.16 -9.67 -12.66
CA ILE A 139 -3.54 -8.63 -11.81
C ILE A 139 -4.48 -8.25 -10.65
N ASP A 140 -5.78 -8.12 -10.93
CA ASP A 140 -6.78 -7.85 -9.91
C ASP A 140 -6.90 -8.98 -8.90
N ALA A 141 -6.81 -10.22 -9.39
CA ALA A 141 -6.82 -11.41 -8.53
C ALA A 141 -5.60 -11.43 -7.60
N LEU A 142 -4.39 -11.15 -8.13
CA LEU A 142 -3.16 -11.07 -7.33
C LEU A 142 -3.25 -9.98 -6.25
N LEU A 143 -3.77 -8.80 -6.61
CA LEU A 143 -3.96 -7.69 -5.67
C LEU A 143 -5.00 -8.06 -4.59
N ALA A 144 -6.11 -8.69 -5.00
CA ALA A 144 -7.15 -9.13 -4.07
C ALA A 144 -6.63 -10.20 -3.10
N ASP A 145 -5.83 -11.16 -3.56
CA ASP A 145 -5.23 -12.19 -2.70
C ASP A 145 -4.33 -11.57 -1.63
N HIS A 146 -3.47 -10.63 -2.01
CA HIS A 146 -2.64 -9.91 -1.05
C HIS A 146 -3.50 -9.22 0.02
N GLY A 147 -4.56 -8.52 -0.38
CA GLY A 147 -5.49 -7.87 0.56
C GLY A 147 -6.24 -8.86 1.45
N LEU A 148 -6.68 -10.00 0.91
CA LEU A 148 -7.37 -11.05 1.67
C LEU A 148 -6.48 -11.65 2.76
N PHE A 149 -5.21 -11.97 2.45
CA PHE A 149 -4.28 -12.49 3.45
C PHE A 149 -4.02 -11.52 4.60
N HIS A 150 -3.91 -10.22 4.32
CA HIS A 150 -3.78 -9.21 5.37
C HIS A 150 -5.04 -9.13 6.25
N LEU A 151 -6.24 -9.13 5.64
CA LEU A 151 -7.50 -9.09 6.39
C LEU A 151 -7.70 -10.37 7.23
N GLU A 152 -7.27 -11.53 6.75
CA GLU A 152 -7.28 -12.78 7.53
C GLU A 152 -6.37 -12.70 8.76
N ALA A 153 -5.17 -12.13 8.61
CA ALA A 153 -4.25 -11.93 9.72
C ALA A 153 -4.85 -10.98 10.76
N ASP A 154 -5.45 -9.87 10.33
CA ASP A 154 -6.14 -8.93 11.22
C ASP A 154 -7.32 -9.58 11.95
N LEU A 155 -8.14 -10.38 11.27
CA LEU A 155 -9.25 -11.10 11.89
C LEU A 155 -8.76 -12.08 12.97
N ARG A 156 -7.68 -12.81 12.72
CA ARG A 156 -7.07 -13.69 13.72
C ARG A 156 -6.61 -12.91 14.95
N TRP A 157 -6.01 -11.74 14.73
CA TRP A 157 -5.59 -10.87 15.82
C TRP A 157 -6.79 -10.33 16.60
N ILE A 158 -7.87 -9.92 15.92
CA ILE A 158 -9.13 -9.47 16.54
C ILE A 158 -9.69 -10.58 17.43
N ASP A 159 -9.78 -11.81 16.93
CA ASP A 159 -10.32 -12.95 17.66
C ASP A 159 -9.49 -13.30 18.90
N MET A 160 -8.18 -13.35 18.73
CA MET A 160 -7.23 -13.59 19.81
C MET A 160 -7.31 -12.50 20.90
N THR A 161 -7.45 -11.25 20.50
CA THR A 161 -7.54 -10.10 21.40
C THR A 161 -8.88 -10.12 22.13
N ALA A 162 -9.98 -10.38 21.43
CA ALA A 162 -11.31 -10.49 22.03
C ALA A 162 -11.36 -11.56 23.11
N ALA A 163 -10.73 -12.70 22.87
CA ALA A 163 -10.64 -13.81 23.85
C ALA A 163 -9.81 -13.46 25.12
N ARG A 164 -9.03 -12.38 25.09
CA ARG A 164 -8.14 -11.98 26.18
C ARG A 164 -8.53 -10.65 26.84
N LEU A 165 -9.66 -10.04 26.45
CA LEU A 165 -10.04 -8.70 26.88
C LEU A 165 -10.12 -8.56 28.41
N ASP A 166 -10.65 -9.56 29.12
CA ASP A 166 -10.80 -9.51 30.59
C ASP A 166 -9.43 -9.45 31.29
N VAL A 167 -8.48 -10.27 30.80
CA VAL A 167 -7.11 -10.29 31.34
C VAL A 167 -6.40 -8.97 31.02
N LEU A 168 -6.52 -8.49 29.77
CA LEU A 168 -5.94 -7.21 29.35
C LEU A 168 -6.49 -6.04 30.14
N ALA A 169 -7.80 -6.01 30.41
CA ALA A 169 -8.44 -4.97 31.22
C ALA A 169 -7.87 -4.95 32.65
N GLN A 170 -7.70 -6.12 33.27
CA GLN A 170 -7.11 -6.22 34.61
C GLN A 170 -5.65 -5.73 34.63
N LEU A 171 -4.84 -6.11 33.65
CA LEU A 171 -3.44 -5.67 33.56
C LEU A 171 -3.32 -4.15 33.36
N VAL A 172 -4.15 -3.59 32.49
CA VAL A 172 -4.19 -2.13 32.26
C VAL A 172 -4.64 -1.38 33.50
N ALA A 173 -5.67 -1.87 34.21
CA ALA A 173 -6.15 -1.27 35.46
C ALA A 173 -5.10 -1.34 36.58
N ALA A 174 -4.29 -2.40 36.64
CA ALA A 174 -3.19 -2.56 37.60
C ALA A 174 -1.95 -1.70 37.29
N GLY A 175 -1.95 -0.96 36.19
CA GLY A 175 -0.80 -0.15 35.76
C GLY A 175 0.43 -0.96 35.32
N SER A 176 0.29 -2.27 35.11
CA SER A 176 1.37 -3.19 34.78
C SER A 176 1.48 -3.35 33.25
N ALA A 177 2.06 -2.36 32.57
CA ALA A 177 2.38 -2.47 31.15
C ALA A 177 3.54 -3.46 30.88
N ASP A 178 4.15 -4.05 31.91
CA ASP A 178 5.46 -4.74 31.86
C ASP A 178 5.48 -6.11 32.56
N THR A 179 4.43 -6.91 32.45
CA THR A 179 4.59 -8.34 32.87
C THR A 179 4.90 -9.18 31.63
N PRO A 180 6.10 -9.76 31.48
CA PRO A 180 6.40 -10.71 30.43
C PRO A 180 5.38 -11.84 30.44
N LEU A 181 4.89 -12.23 29.26
CA LEU A 181 4.11 -13.47 29.12
C LEU A 181 5.01 -14.63 29.55
N GLU A 182 4.86 -15.12 30.78
CA GLU A 182 5.53 -16.35 31.19
C GLU A 182 5.15 -17.48 30.24
N GLY A 183 6.20 -18.11 29.74
CA GLY A 183 6.15 -19.04 28.62
C GLY A 183 5.24 -20.25 28.91
N SER A 184 4.41 -20.53 27.97
CA SER A 184 3.87 -21.87 27.73
C SER A 184 5.02 -22.73 27.20
N ARG A 185 5.54 -23.59 28.05
CA ARG A 185 6.32 -24.75 27.63
C ARG A 185 5.42 -25.80 27.02
#